data_a276f3c5ad61045e3b4ad30233478b3d
#
_entry.id   a276f3c5ad61045e3b4ad30233478b3d
#
_cell.length_a   1.000
_cell.length_b   1.000
_cell.length_c   1.000
_cell.angle_alpha   90.00
_cell.angle_beta   90.00
_cell.angle_gamma   90.00
#
_symmetry.space_group_name_H-M   'P 1'
#
loop_
_entity.id
_entity.type
_entity.pdbx_description
1 polymer ?
#
loop_
_entity_poly.entity_id
_entity_poly.type
_entity_poly.pdbx_seq_one_letter_code
_entity_poly.pdbx_strand_id
1 'polypeptide(L)'
;MSKNNVITKELLEKLYTKDEMSIREIAKELGITRGQVETLMENYKIEPRSYSEAWKIKSRKLREEKYKGSIENLSEKLEGTKEINKDIDPILRKNLLIPIPINDYREASVSIVLSDLHLGDANHLPETYWSTISNIIEVLKNIRSLYSVKHVYLVLNGDIVSGIDVYRSQELRNLIQRGHWQVFLAEMVIKDTLEKIGTIDKIIFVKGTHEALANNFVLFLKRMIGENSTEYLSHGSVFNIAGSLGTYNVLFTHGHGWSDVFPVSTQMIRDILKVLNTYRSKGLQVDRVCSSHSHWISSGFIYEDIYFDTTGGFQKWEYTLSQRPSGAIVYLYNNGECVSIPVRPDPIIETKEKSDVGLEYKNLVYYGKYLLKHLQEIEQINE
;
A
#
# COMPACT_ATOMS: atom_id res chain seq x y z
N MET A 1 59.19 3.75 15.86
CA MET A 1 59.22 5.22 15.73
C MET A 1 57.80 5.68 15.40
N SER A 2 57.08 6.17 16.39
CA SER A 2 55.72 6.65 16.23
C SER A 2 55.76 8.03 15.55
N LYS A 3 55.23 8.14 14.32
CA LYS A 3 54.96 9.44 13.73
C LYS A 3 53.82 10.07 14.51
N ASN A 4 54.13 11.04 15.38
CA ASN A 4 53.16 11.93 15.96
C ASN A 4 52.54 12.77 14.83
N ASN A 5 51.55 12.24 14.14
CA ASN A 5 50.73 13.05 13.26
C ASN A 5 49.89 13.96 14.17
N VAL A 6 50.23 15.27 14.14
CA VAL A 6 49.43 16.27 14.85
C VAL A 6 48.05 16.28 14.23
N ILE A 7 47.05 15.84 15.00
CA ILE A 7 45.67 15.86 14.55
C ILE A 7 45.20 17.31 14.55
N THR A 8 44.95 17.86 13.37
CA THR A 8 44.54 19.26 13.21
C THR A 8 43.01 19.40 13.35
N LYS A 9 42.59 20.62 13.66
CA LYS A 9 41.15 20.95 13.75
C LYS A 9 40.44 20.64 12.43
N GLU A 10 41.02 21.04 11.29
CA GLU A 10 40.46 20.86 9.96
C GLU A 10 40.25 19.36 9.62
N LEU A 11 41.21 18.52 10.02
CA LEU A 11 41.06 17.06 9.82
C LEU A 11 39.90 16.52 10.65
N LEU A 12 39.79 16.92 11.91
CA LEU A 12 38.76 16.45 12.79
C LEU A 12 37.37 16.94 12.36
N GLU A 13 37.24 18.20 11.96
CA GLU A 13 36.01 18.75 11.39
C GLU A 13 35.63 18.05 10.08
N LYS A 14 36.57 17.75 9.21
CA LYS A 14 36.31 17.00 7.97
C LYS A 14 35.72 15.63 8.30
N LEU A 15 36.41 14.84 9.12
CA LEU A 15 35.96 13.50 9.47
C LEU A 15 34.58 13.51 10.15
N TYR A 16 34.35 14.48 11.05
CA TYR A 16 33.14 14.56 11.83
C TYR A 16 31.95 15.14 11.03
N THR A 17 32.14 16.27 10.32
CA THR A 17 31.03 16.97 9.65
C THR A 17 30.85 16.57 8.20
N LYS A 18 31.91 16.42 7.38
CA LYS A 18 31.82 16.06 5.96
C LYS A 18 31.68 14.57 5.75
N ASP A 19 32.52 13.78 6.41
CA ASP A 19 32.55 12.33 6.25
C ASP A 19 31.51 11.64 7.20
N GLU A 20 30.89 12.46 8.07
CA GLU A 20 29.82 12.07 9.01
C GLU A 20 30.19 10.86 9.88
N MET A 21 31.47 10.73 10.21
CA MET A 21 31.92 9.64 11.07
C MET A 21 31.46 9.82 12.50
N SER A 22 31.17 8.74 13.17
CA SER A 22 30.96 8.74 14.62
C SER A 22 32.28 8.93 15.37
N ILE A 23 32.24 9.39 16.61
CA ILE A 23 33.43 9.55 17.48
C ILE A 23 34.22 8.22 17.59
N ARG A 24 33.52 7.06 17.56
CA ARG A 24 34.17 5.75 17.59
C ARG A 24 34.87 5.41 16.28
N GLU A 25 34.29 5.76 15.13
CA GLU A 25 34.90 5.57 13.82
C GLU A 25 36.12 6.46 13.67
N ILE A 26 36.06 7.74 14.08
CA ILE A 26 37.18 8.66 14.09
C ILE A 26 38.33 8.15 15.00
N ALA A 27 38.00 7.66 16.17
CA ALA A 27 38.96 7.07 17.09
C ALA A 27 39.72 5.88 16.44
N LYS A 28 38.98 5.02 15.74
CA LYS A 28 39.56 3.88 15.01
C LYS A 28 40.39 4.32 13.85
N GLU A 29 39.96 5.30 13.07
CA GLU A 29 40.68 5.84 11.88
C GLU A 29 41.96 6.49 12.26
N LEU A 30 41.96 7.29 13.35
CA LEU A 30 43.15 8.02 13.81
C LEU A 30 44.03 7.19 14.75
N GLY A 31 43.66 5.98 15.11
CA GLY A 31 44.41 5.11 16.02
C GLY A 31 44.52 5.64 17.45
N ILE A 32 43.52 6.41 17.92
CA ILE A 32 43.43 6.98 19.27
C ILE A 32 42.21 6.53 20.02
N THR A 33 42.14 6.80 21.32
CA THR A 33 40.99 6.45 22.10
C THR A 33 39.80 7.39 21.87
N ARG A 34 38.59 6.92 22.11
CA ARG A 34 37.36 7.73 22.05
C ARG A 34 37.46 8.98 22.94
N GLY A 35 38.00 8.84 24.16
CA GLY A 35 38.17 9.97 25.08
C GLY A 35 39.13 11.02 24.54
N GLN A 36 40.19 10.61 23.81
CA GLN A 36 41.08 11.55 23.16
C GLN A 36 40.39 12.33 22.03
N VAL A 37 39.52 11.68 21.25
CA VAL A 37 38.72 12.39 20.24
C VAL A 37 37.80 13.41 20.90
N GLU A 38 37.10 13.01 21.97
CA GLU A 38 36.20 13.90 22.72
C GLU A 38 36.93 15.11 23.30
N THR A 39 38.12 14.92 23.88
CA THR A 39 38.98 16.00 24.37
C THR A 39 39.45 16.92 23.23
N LEU A 40 39.83 16.37 22.07
CA LEU A 40 40.20 17.17 20.90
C LEU A 40 39.01 17.99 20.36
N MET A 41 37.83 17.40 20.30
CA MET A 41 36.62 18.12 19.89
C MET A 41 36.32 19.31 20.83
N GLU A 42 36.45 19.09 22.15
CA GLU A 42 36.26 20.12 23.16
C GLU A 42 37.32 21.26 23.00
N ASN A 43 38.59 20.91 22.85
CA ASN A 43 39.68 21.88 22.64
C ASN A 43 39.49 22.70 21.36
N TYR A 44 39.00 22.09 20.29
CA TYR A 44 38.74 22.74 18.99
C TYR A 44 37.36 23.38 18.90
N LYS A 45 36.54 23.32 19.97
CA LYS A 45 35.17 23.85 20.03
C LYS A 45 34.28 23.29 18.90
N ILE A 46 34.39 21.98 18.64
CA ILE A 46 33.53 21.26 17.73
C ILE A 46 32.37 20.72 18.53
N GLU A 47 31.16 21.23 18.29
CA GLU A 47 29.97 20.80 19.04
C GLU A 47 29.56 19.36 18.68
N PRO A 48 29.25 18.53 19.68
CA PRO A 48 28.73 17.19 19.46
C PRO A 48 27.36 17.26 18.80
N ARG A 49 27.11 16.37 17.84
CA ARG A 49 25.78 16.20 17.25
C ARG A 49 24.75 15.80 18.29
N SER A 50 23.54 16.28 18.13
CA SER A 50 22.42 15.80 18.92
C SER A 50 22.17 14.29 18.67
N TYR A 51 21.56 13.62 19.64
CA TYR A 51 21.21 12.20 19.50
C TYR A 51 20.34 11.93 18.26
N SER A 52 19.43 12.86 17.94
CA SER A 52 18.56 12.78 16.75
C SER A 52 19.36 12.83 15.44
N GLU A 53 20.33 13.74 15.33
CA GLU A 53 21.21 13.86 14.14
C GLU A 53 22.11 12.64 13.97
N ALA A 54 22.73 12.19 15.06
CA ALA A 54 23.57 10.99 15.05
C ALA A 54 22.77 9.74 14.60
N TRP A 55 21.53 9.64 15.03
CA TRP A 55 20.64 8.54 14.65
C TRP A 55 20.20 8.63 13.17
N LYS A 56 19.89 9.83 12.66
CA LYS A 56 19.57 10.06 11.24
C LYS A 56 20.73 9.64 10.32
N ILE A 57 21.96 10.06 10.67
CA ILE A 57 23.16 9.69 9.90
C ILE A 57 23.38 8.18 9.91
N LYS A 58 23.30 7.55 11.09
CA LYS A 58 23.46 6.10 11.22
C LYS A 58 22.38 5.33 10.42
N SER A 59 21.15 5.75 10.48
CA SER A 59 20.05 5.14 9.73
C SER A 59 20.22 5.29 8.23
N ARG A 60 20.73 6.44 7.74
CA ARG A 60 21.04 6.66 6.33
C ARG A 60 22.18 5.74 5.88
N LYS A 61 23.31 5.70 6.58
CA LYS A 61 24.46 4.83 6.26
C LYS A 61 24.08 3.36 6.22
N LEU A 62 23.31 2.88 7.19
CA LEU A 62 22.80 1.50 7.20
C LEU A 62 21.89 1.17 6.01
N ARG A 63 21.11 2.16 5.55
CA ARG A 63 20.31 1.99 4.33
C ARG A 63 21.19 1.92 3.09
N GLU A 64 22.13 2.86 2.93
CA GLU A 64 23.07 2.90 1.79
C GLU A 64 23.88 1.61 1.69
N GLU A 65 24.42 1.08 2.79
CA GLU A 65 25.12 -0.21 2.82
C GLU A 65 24.20 -1.38 2.42
N LYS A 66 22.97 -1.40 2.94
CA LYS A 66 21.98 -2.43 2.60
C LYS A 66 21.59 -2.37 1.12
N TYR A 67 21.46 -1.15 0.56
CA TYR A 67 21.14 -0.98 -0.86
C TYR A 67 22.31 -1.36 -1.76
N LYS A 68 23.56 -1.03 -1.39
CA LYS A 68 24.76 -1.39 -2.14
C LYS A 68 24.87 -2.93 -2.29
N GLY A 69 24.77 -3.65 -1.18
CA GLY A 69 24.78 -5.11 -1.21
C GLY A 69 23.58 -5.73 -1.94
N SER A 70 22.42 -5.06 -1.95
CA SER A 70 21.23 -5.54 -2.68
C SER A 70 21.34 -5.29 -4.19
N ILE A 71 21.95 -4.19 -4.62
CA ILE A 71 22.16 -3.87 -6.04
C ILE A 71 23.23 -4.78 -6.65
N GLU A 72 24.33 -5.06 -5.92
CA GLU A 72 25.37 -6.00 -6.35
C GLU A 72 24.80 -7.43 -6.50
N ASN A 73 24.04 -7.91 -5.53
CA ASN A 73 23.34 -9.19 -5.60
C ASN A 73 22.26 -9.25 -6.69
N LEU A 74 21.60 -8.13 -7.01
CA LEU A 74 20.60 -8.04 -8.09
C LEU A 74 21.28 -8.00 -9.47
N SER A 75 22.42 -7.32 -9.60
CA SER A 75 23.15 -7.30 -10.88
C SER A 75 23.72 -8.66 -11.23
N GLU A 76 24.28 -9.40 -10.27
CA GLU A 76 24.73 -10.78 -10.48
C GLU A 76 23.57 -11.74 -10.83
N LYS A 77 22.43 -11.58 -10.16
CA LYS A 77 21.20 -12.37 -10.48
C LYS A 77 20.59 -11.98 -11.82
N LEU A 78 20.64 -10.70 -12.20
CA LEU A 78 20.14 -10.22 -13.49
C LEU A 78 21.05 -10.62 -14.66
N GLU A 79 22.35 -10.75 -14.46
CA GLU A 79 23.25 -11.28 -15.47
C GLU A 79 23.00 -12.78 -15.69
N GLY A 80 22.79 -13.56 -14.62
CA GLY A 80 22.37 -14.95 -14.73
C GLY A 80 20.98 -15.15 -15.36
N THR A 81 20.05 -14.22 -15.19
CA THR A 81 18.72 -14.28 -15.81
C THR A 81 18.67 -13.81 -17.25
N LYS A 82 19.67 -13.04 -17.74
CA LYS A 82 19.73 -12.67 -19.15
C LYS A 82 20.03 -13.85 -20.09
N GLU A 83 20.73 -14.88 -19.63
CA GLU A 83 20.89 -16.12 -20.40
C GLU A 83 19.63 -16.98 -20.39
N ILE A 84 18.91 -17.04 -19.27
CA ILE A 84 17.64 -17.78 -19.15
C ILE A 84 16.53 -17.10 -20.00
N ASN A 85 16.49 -15.76 -20.07
CA ASN A 85 15.47 -15.04 -20.83
C ASN A 85 15.58 -15.14 -22.34
N LYS A 86 16.72 -15.56 -22.90
CA LYS A 86 16.84 -15.81 -24.34
C LYS A 86 16.02 -17.01 -24.81
N ASP A 87 15.84 -18.00 -23.94
CA ASP A 87 15.09 -19.22 -24.27
C ASP A 87 13.60 -19.19 -23.84
N ILE A 88 13.28 -18.34 -22.84
CA ILE A 88 11.92 -18.23 -22.30
C ILE A 88 11.04 -17.23 -23.10
N ASP A 89 11.61 -16.22 -23.73
CA ASP A 89 10.88 -15.17 -24.45
C ASP A 89 9.96 -15.69 -25.59
N PRO A 90 10.32 -16.73 -26.37
CA PRO A 90 9.43 -17.31 -27.38
C PRO A 90 8.26 -18.10 -26.77
N ILE A 91 8.46 -18.69 -25.59
CA ILE A 91 7.44 -19.52 -24.90
C ILE A 91 6.42 -18.61 -24.19
N LEU A 92 6.88 -17.54 -23.55
CA LEU A 92 6.00 -16.55 -22.92
C LEU A 92 5.19 -15.76 -23.93
N ARG A 93 5.75 -15.37 -25.08
CA ARG A 93 5.01 -14.68 -26.14
C ARG A 93 3.95 -15.58 -26.79
N LYS A 94 4.17 -16.89 -26.83
CA LYS A 94 3.21 -17.85 -27.38
C LYS A 94 2.04 -18.14 -26.43
N ASN A 95 2.26 -18.01 -25.12
CA ASN A 95 1.24 -18.28 -24.10
C ASN A 95 0.45 -17.02 -23.65
N LEU A 96 0.89 -15.81 -24.05
CA LEU A 96 0.15 -14.56 -23.77
C LEU A 96 -1.04 -14.32 -24.70
N LEU A 97 -1.21 -15.14 -25.73
CA LEU A 97 -2.40 -15.21 -26.57
C LEU A 97 -3.12 -16.54 -26.31
N ILE A 98 -3.55 -16.79 -25.08
CA ILE A 98 -4.61 -17.76 -24.84
C ILE A 98 -5.85 -17.12 -25.47
N PRO A 99 -6.38 -17.63 -26.57
CA PRO A 99 -7.67 -17.19 -27.05
C PRO A 99 -8.65 -17.48 -25.91
N ILE A 100 -9.26 -16.44 -25.35
CA ILE A 100 -10.38 -16.60 -24.44
C ILE A 100 -11.38 -17.45 -25.24
N PRO A 101 -11.70 -18.68 -24.81
CA PRO A 101 -12.67 -19.47 -25.56
C PRO A 101 -13.95 -18.67 -25.58
N ILE A 102 -14.38 -18.26 -26.76
CA ILE A 102 -15.67 -17.61 -27.00
C ILE A 102 -16.72 -18.71 -26.85
N ASN A 103 -16.97 -19.11 -25.63
CA ASN A 103 -18.10 -19.94 -25.27
C ASN A 103 -19.26 -18.98 -24.91
N ASP A 104 -20.46 -19.31 -25.32
CA ASP A 104 -21.70 -18.51 -25.17
C ASP A 104 -22.10 -18.14 -23.73
N TYR A 105 -21.25 -18.36 -22.75
CA TYR A 105 -21.48 -18.04 -21.36
C TYR A 105 -21.04 -16.60 -21.06
N ARG A 106 -21.94 -15.65 -21.32
CA ARG A 106 -21.71 -14.22 -21.08
C ARG A 106 -21.98 -13.77 -19.64
N GLU A 107 -22.29 -14.67 -18.74
CA GLU A 107 -22.56 -14.31 -17.34
C GLU A 107 -21.25 -14.12 -16.57
N ALA A 108 -21.11 -12.99 -15.93
CA ALA A 108 -19.94 -12.65 -15.16
C ALA A 108 -20.30 -12.00 -13.82
N SER A 109 -19.38 -12.08 -12.87
CA SER A 109 -19.40 -11.25 -11.67
C SER A 109 -18.13 -10.41 -11.62
N VAL A 110 -18.20 -9.27 -10.95
CA VAL A 110 -17.07 -8.34 -10.86
C VAL A 110 -16.82 -7.99 -9.41
N SER A 111 -15.56 -7.95 -8.99
CA SER A 111 -15.15 -7.35 -7.71
C SER A 111 -14.22 -6.18 -7.94
N ILE A 112 -14.50 -5.05 -7.32
CA ILE A 112 -13.68 -3.86 -7.31
C ILE A 112 -12.98 -3.82 -5.96
N VAL A 113 -11.64 -3.85 -5.93
CA VAL A 113 -10.87 -3.87 -4.69
C VAL A 113 -10.16 -2.55 -4.50
N LEU A 114 -10.53 -1.83 -3.45
CA LEU A 114 -9.93 -0.58 -2.99
C LEU A 114 -9.31 -0.80 -1.62
N SER A 115 -8.18 -0.18 -1.34
CA SER A 115 -7.52 -0.23 -0.04
C SER A 115 -6.67 1.00 0.22
N ASP A 116 -6.17 1.11 1.44
CA ASP A 116 -5.14 2.07 1.83
C ASP A 116 -5.50 3.51 1.43
N LEU A 117 -6.76 3.91 1.68
CA LEU A 117 -7.23 5.27 1.42
C LEU A 117 -6.67 6.25 2.45
N HIS A 118 -6.50 5.81 3.70
CA HIS A 118 -6.02 6.62 4.83
C HIS A 118 -6.76 7.96 4.96
N LEU A 119 -8.08 7.93 4.87
CA LEU A 119 -8.90 9.12 5.01
C LEU A 119 -8.70 9.76 6.39
N GLY A 120 -8.43 11.06 6.40
CA GLY A 120 -8.05 11.82 7.59
C GLY A 120 -6.56 12.15 7.68
N ASP A 121 -5.69 11.51 6.87
CA ASP A 121 -4.25 11.80 6.81
C ASP A 121 -3.95 12.98 5.87
N ALA A 122 -2.92 13.76 6.20
CA ALA A 122 -2.42 14.88 5.39
C ALA A 122 -1.88 14.44 4.01
N ASN A 123 -1.47 13.20 3.90
CA ASN A 123 -0.85 12.62 2.69
C ASN A 123 -1.84 11.82 1.83
N HIS A 124 -3.14 11.82 2.14
CA HIS A 124 -4.15 11.24 1.26
C HIS A 124 -4.13 11.91 -0.13
N LEU A 125 -4.43 11.15 -1.18
CA LEU A 125 -4.38 11.55 -2.59
C LEU A 125 -5.80 11.55 -3.20
N PRO A 126 -6.64 12.57 -2.93
CA PRO A 126 -8.03 12.58 -3.37
C PRO A 126 -8.19 12.69 -4.89
N GLU A 127 -7.38 13.49 -5.60
CA GLU A 127 -7.47 13.61 -7.06
C GLU A 127 -7.08 12.28 -7.73
N THR A 128 -6.02 11.64 -7.24
CA THR A 128 -5.55 10.31 -7.67
C THR A 128 -6.62 9.24 -7.42
N TYR A 129 -7.27 9.28 -6.24
CA TYR A 129 -8.37 8.38 -5.92
C TYR A 129 -9.53 8.53 -6.92
N TRP A 130 -10.03 9.75 -7.14
CA TRP A 130 -11.14 9.99 -8.05
C TRP A 130 -10.81 9.70 -9.52
N SER A 131 -9.56 9.92 -9.92
CA SER A 131 -9.08 9.50 -11.24
C SER A 131 -9.13 7.97 -11.39
N THR A 132 -8.73 7.23 -10.35
CA THR A 132 -8.84 5.76 -10.34
C THR A 132 -10.31 5.30 -10.42
N ILE A 133 -11.22 5.92 -9.66
CA ILE A 133 -12.66 5.61 -9.73
C ILE A 133 -13.22 5.86 -11.13
N SER A 134 -12.82 6.95 -11.78
CA SER A 134 -13.23 7.22 -13.17
C SER A 134 -12.78 6.12 -14.14
N ASN A 135 -11.55 5.65 -13.98
CA ASN A 135 -11.02 4.57 -14.80
C ASN A 135 -11.67 3.22 -14.50
N ILE A 136 -12.04 2.95 -13.23
CA ILE A 136 -12.86 1.78 -12.87
C ILE A 136 -14.19 1.80 -13.59
N ILE A 137 -14.86 2.95 -13.66
CA ILE A 137 -16.14 3.09 -14.35
C ILE A 137 -16.00 2.76 -15.84
N GLU A 138 -14.93 3.20 -16.49
CA GLU A 138 -14.64 2.84 -17.88
C GLU A 138 -14.37 1.34 -18.06
N VAL A 139 -13.61 0.73 -17.17
CA VAL A 139 -13.39 -0.73 -17.16
C VAL A 139 -14.71 -1.47 -17.01
N LEU A 140 -15.59 -1.05 -16.08
CA LEU A 140 -16.91 -1.65 -15.90
C LEU A 140 -17.81 -1.51 -17.13
N LYS A 141 -17.79 -0.36 -17.81
CA LYS A 141 -18.51 -0.17 -19.08
C LYS A 141 -18.03 -1.16 -20.14
N ASN A 142 -16.71 -1.33 -20.27
CA ASN A 142 -16.13 -2.28 -21.20
C ASN A 142 -16.50 -3.73 -20.85
N ILE A 143 -16.43 -4.11 -19.58
CA ILE A 143 -16.87 -5.44 -19.12
C ILE A 143 -18.36 -5.65 -19.45
N ARG A 144 -19.22 -4.69 -19.13
CA ARG A 144 -20.67 -4.78 -19.37
C ARG A 144 -21.03 -4.83 -20.87
N SER A 145 -20.17 -4.32 -21.74
CA SER A 145 -20.37 -4.44 -23.21
C SER A 145 -20.09 -5.85 -23.73
N LEU A 146 -19.27 -6.63 -23.02
CA LEU A 146 -18.85 -7.98 -23.41
C LEU A 146 -19.60 -9.08 -22.64
N TYR A 147 -19.99 -8.80 -21.39
CA TYR A 147 -20.55 -9.77 -20.46
C TYR A 147 -21.87 -9.29 -19.85
N SER A 148 -22.75 -10.23 -19.55
CA SER A 148 -23.94 -10.02 -18.70
C SER A 148 -23.49 -10.04 -17.24
N VAL A 149 -23.12 -8.90 -16.69
CA VAL A 149 -22.65 -8.78 -15.31
C VAL A 149 -23.84 -8.97 -14.36
N LYS A 150 -23.83 -10.04 -13.60
CA LYS A 150 -24.88 -10.42 -12.64
C LYS A 150 -24.68 -9.82 -11.26
N HIS A 151 -23.42 -9.76 -10.82
CA HIS A 151 -23.07 -9.25 -9.50
C HIS A 151 -21.85 -8.34 -9.57
N VAL A 152 -21.93 -7.24 -8.83
CA VAL A 152 -20.81 -6.31 -8.63
C VAL A 152 -20.56 -6.18 -7.12
N TYR A 153 -19.34 -6.49 -6.72
CA TYR A 153 -18.90 -6.41 -5.33
C TYR A 153 -17.91 -5.25 -5.18
N LEU A 154 -18.02 -4.51 -4.09
CA LEU A 154 -17.00 -3.55 -3.67
C LEU A 154 -16.26 -4.13 -2.47
N VAL A 155 -14.96 -4.35 -2.59
CA VAL A 155 -14.09 -4.83 -1.53
C VAL A 155 -13.26 -3.68 -1.01
N LEU A 156 -13.46 -3.31 0.24
CA LEU A 156 -12.66 -2.35 0.98
C LEU A 156 -11.62 -3.13 1.79
N ASN A 157 -10.42 -3.27 1.23
CA ASN A 157 -9.40 -4.22 1.72
C ASN A 157 -8.46 -3.58 2.77
N GLY A 158 -9.03 -2.88 3.74
CA GLY A 158 -8.35 -2.30 4.90
C GLY A 158 -7.71 -0.94 4.68
N ASP A 159 -7.36 -0.31 5.79
CA ASP A 159 -6.74 1.01 5.91
C ASP A 159 -7.52 2.11 5.15
N ILE A 160 -8.85 2.07 5.28
CA ILE A 160 -9.76 3.06 4.69
C ILE A 160 -9.66 4.38 5.44
N VAL A 161 -9.55 4.33 6.76
CA VAL A 161 -9.30 5.50 7.61
C VAL A 161 -7.84 5.52 8.07
N SER A 162 -7.34 6.71 8.41
CA SER A 162 -5.98 6.85 8.93
C SER A 162 -5.82 6.20 10.32
N GLY A 163 -6.90 6.09 11.10
CA GLY A 163 -6.85 5.60 12.46
C GLY A 163 -6.28 6.62 13.46
N ILE A 164 -6.15 6.20 14.72
CA ILE A 164 -5.60 7.04 15.81
C ILE A 164 -4.62 6.18 16.60
N ASP A 165 -3.45 6.73 16.91
CA ASP A 165 -2.42 6.08 17.72
C ASP A 165 -1.94 4.70 17.20
N VAL A 166 -2.02 4.50 15.88
CA VAL A 166 -1.57 3.24 15.24
C VAL A 166 -0.05 3.14 15.26
N TYR A 167 0.64 4.27 15.10
CA TYR A 167 2.09 4.36 15.20
C TYR A 167 2.53 5.70 15.81
N ARG A 168 3.76 5.73 16.31
CA ARG A 168 4.32 6.93 16.96
C ARG A 168 4.35 8.12 16.00
N SER A 169 3.87 9.27 16.47
CA SER A 169 3.79 10.55 15.72
C SER A 169 2.75 10.59 14.63
N GLN A 170 1.81 9.66 14.60
CA GLN A 170 0.70 9.67 13.65
C GLN A 170 -0.20 10.90 13.85
N GLU A 171 -0.37 11.36 15.09
CA GLU A 171 -1.14 12.56 15.44
C GLU A 171 -0.66 13.82 14.70
N LEU A 172 0.63 13.90 14.35
CA LEU A 172 1.20 15.03 13.60
C LEU A 172 0.79 15.03 12.12
N ARG A 173 0.32 13.89 11.61
CA ARG A 173 -0.09 13.72 10.21
C ARG A 173 -1.59 13.68 10.04
N ASN A 174 -2.33 13.34 11.09
CA ASN A 174 -3.78 13.29 11.04
C ASN A 174 -4.37 14.69 11.05
N LEU A 175 -4.96 15.11 9.93
CA LEU A 175 -5.77 16.34 9.86
C LEU A 175 -7.09 16.17 10.61
N ILE A 176 -7.63 14.96 10.62
CA ILE A 176 -8.82 14.58 11.38
C ILE A 176 -8.38 13.71 12.55
N GLN A 177 -8.21 14.33 13.71
CA GLN A 177 -7.67 13.65 14.91
C GLN A 177 -8.71 12.85 15.70
N ARG A 178 -10.00 12.94 15.37
CA ARG A 178 -11.06 12.19 16.06
C ARG A 178 -11.55 11.04 15.18
N GLY A 179 -11.44 9.81 15.67
CA GLY A 179 -11.76 8.60 14.91
C GLY A 179 -13.19 8.56 14.37
N HIS A 180 -14.18 9.05 15.13
CA HIS A 180 -15.56 9.11 14.64
C HIS A 180 -15.73 10.07 13.45
N TRP A 181 -14.97 11.17 13.38
CA TRP A 181 -14.98 12.06 12.22
C TRP A 181 -14.30 11.44 11.01
N GLN A 182 -13.25 10.63 11.20
CA GLN A 182 -12.65 9.85 10.12
C GLN A 182 -13.66 8.82 9.55
N VAL A 183 -14.44 8.20 10.43
CA VAL A 183 -15.49 7.25 10.03
C VAL A 183 -16.60 7.96 9.22
N PHE A 184 -17.07 9.13 9.66
CA PHE A 184 -18.05 9.91 8.90
C PHE A 184 -17.50 10.36 7.54
N LEU A 185 -16.24 10.81 7.51
CA LEU A 185 -15.58 11.17 6.25
C LEU A 185 -15.52 9.97 5.30
N ALA A 186 -15.14 8.79 5.81
CA ALA A 186 -15.09 7.57 5.02
C ALA A 186 -16.49 7.17 4.52
N GLU A 187 -17.52 7.28 5.35
CA GLU A 187 -18.93 7.04 4.95
C GLU A 187 -19.30 7.91 3.76
N MET A 188 -19.04 9.21 3.81
CA MET A 188 -19.38 10.15 2.74
C MET A 188 -18.60 9.86 1.45
N VAL A 189 -17.30 9.59 1.55
CA VAL A 189 -16.46 9.27 0.38
C VAL A 189 -16.89 7.96 -0.26
N ILE A 190 -17.21 6.94 0.54
CA ILE A 190 -17.70 5.66 0.01
C ILE A 190 -19.09 5.82 -0.60
N LYS A 191 -19.99 6.61 0.01
CA LYS A 191 -21.30 6.92 -0.56
C LYS A 191 -21.17 7.57 -1.95
N ASP A 192 -20.35 8.60 -2.08
CA ASP A 192 -20.08 9.23 -3.38
C ASP A 192 -19.46 8.24 -4.39
N THR A 193 -18.63 7.32 -3.91
CA THR A 193 -18.04 6.25 -4.74
C THR A 193 -19.10 5.31 -5.27
N LEU A 194 -20.02 4.87 -4.39
CA LEU A 194 -21.14 4.00 -4.76
C LEU A 194 -22.07 4.67 -5.77
N GLU A 195 -22.39 5.95 -5.54
CA GLU A 195 -23.22 6.73 -6.46
C GLU A 195 -22.61 6.83 -7.86
N LYS A 196 -21.28 6.99 -7.96
CA LYS A 196 -20.56 7.07 -9.24
C LYS A 196 -20.41 5.72 -9.95
N ILE A 197 -20.12 4.66 -9.22
CA ILE A 197 -19.97 3.31 -9.79
C ILE A 197 -21.33 2.75 -10.20
N GLY A 198 -22.38 3.10 -9.49
CA GLY A 198 -23.74 2.60 -9.70
C GLY A 198 -24.04 1.36 -8.87
N THR A 199 -24.78 0.42 -9.43
CA THR A 199 -25.27 -0.75 -8.68
C THR A 199 -24.14 -1.61 -8.14
N ILE A 200 -24.07 -1.72 -6.82
CA ILE A 200 -23.22 -2.62 -6.06
C ILE A 200 -24.14 -3.56 -5.26
N ASP A 201 -23.98 -4.87 -5.46
CA ASP A 201 -24.80 -5.87 -4.79
C ASP A 201 -24.36 -6.12 -3.36
N LYS A 202 -23.05 -6.05 -3.11
CA LYS A 202 -22.48 -6.27 -1.79
C LYS A 202 -21.19 -5.47 -1.58
N ILE A 203 -21.01 -4.94 -0.36
CA ILE A 203 -19.74 -4.42 0.11
C ILE A 203 -19.09 -5.43 1.04
N ILE A 204 -17.84 -5.73 0.78
CA ILE A 204 -17.00 -6.60 1.60
C ILE A 204 -15.97 -5.70 2.27
N PHE A 205 -16.01 -5.63 3.58
CA PHE A 205 -15.05 -4.86 4.37
C PHE A 205 -14.05 -5.81 5.04
N VAL A 206 -12.77 -5.65 4.69
CA VAL A 206 -11.65 -6.38 5.30
C VAL A 206 -10.95 -5.44 6.28
N LYS A 207 -10.70 -5.92 7.50
CA LYS A 207 -10.03 -5.13 8.53
C LYS A 207 -8.57 -4.87 8.16
N GLY A 208 -8.17 -3.61 8.14
CA GLY A 208 -6.79 -3.16 8.04
C GLY A 208 -6.11 -2.98 9.39
N THR A 209 -4.92 -2.43 9.35
CA THR A 209 -4.10 -2.14 10.55
C THR A 209 -4.56 -0.87 11.27
N HIS A 210 -5.20 0.05 10.54
CA HIS A 210 -5.61 1.37 11.01
C HIS A 210 -7.06 1.45 11.52
N GLU A 211 -7.89 0.45 11.29
CA GLU A 211 -9.31 0.47 11.69
C GLU A 211 -9.52 0.09 13.16
N ALA A 212 -9.02 0.89 14.10
CA ALA A 212 -9.35 0.70 15.53
C ALA A 212 -10.87 0.78 15.79
N LEU A 213 -11.62 1.51 14.94
CA LEU A 213 -13.05 1.69 14.98
C LEU A 213 -13.79 0.87 13.91
N ALA A 214 -13.18 -0.18 13.38
CA ALA A 214 -13.73 -0.98 12.28
C ALA A 214 -15.18 -1.45 12.50
N ASN A 215 -15.54 -1.83 13.72
CA ASN A 215 -16.91 -2.24 14.04
C ASN A 215 -17.94 -1.12 13.79
N ASN A 216 -17.58 0.12 14.17
CA ASN A 216 -18.45 1.28 13.92
C ASN A 216 -18.54 1.56 12.42
N PHE A 217 -17.44 1.47 11.69
CA PHE A 217 -17.42 1.63 10.24
C PHE A 217 -18.31 0.61 9.53
N VAL A 218 -18.24 -0.64 9.91
CA VAL A 218 -19.13 -1.70 9.36
C VAL A 218 -20.59 -1.39 9.65
N LEU A 219 -20.92 -0.87 10.83
CA LEU A 219 -22.30 -0.47 11.17
C LEU A 219 -22.80 0.67 10.26
N PHE A 220 -21.96 1.65 9.95
CA PHE A 220 -22.31 2.72 8.99
C PHE A 220 -22.55 2.16 7.59
N LEU A 221 -21.68 1.30 7.09
CA LEU A 221 -21.85 0.67 5.80
C LEU A 221 -23.15 -0.15 5.73
N LYS A 222 -23.48 -0.89 6.79
CA LYS A 222 -24.74 -1.63 6.88
C LYS A 222 -25.97 -0.72 6.81
N ARG A 223 -25.93 0.44 7.45
CA ARG A 223 -27.02 1.44 7.37
C ARG A 223 -27.17 2.02 5.96
N MET A 224 -26.05 2.26 5.26
CA MET A 224 -26.07 2.82 3.91
C MET A 224 -26.66 1.87 2.87
N ILE A 225 -26.42 0.57 3.00
CA ILE A 225 -26.72 -0.41 1.95
C ILE A 225 -27.80 -1.41 2.39
N GLY A 226 -28.06 -1.49 3.69
CA GLY A 226 -28.87 -2.52 4.32
C GLY A 226 -28.01 -3.68 4.86
N GLU A 227 -28.51 -4.33 5.90
CA GLU A 227 -27.71 -5.31 6.66
C GLU A 227 -27.26 -6.51 5.83
N ASN A 228 -28.04 -6.93 4.84
CA ASN A 228 -27.73 -8.08 3.99
C ASN A 228 -26.71 -7.79 2.88
N SER A 229 -26.41 -6.51 2.65
CA SER A 229 -25.51 -6.07 1.55
C SER A 229 -24.08 -5.79 2.01
N THR A 230 -23.78 -5.98 3.29
CA THR A 230 -22.43 -5.74 3.84
C THR A 230 -21.92 -6.98 4.54
N GLU A 231 -20.68 -7.34 4.22
CA GLU A 231 -19.98 -8.45 4.87
C GLU A 231 -18.67 -7.94 5.47
N TYR A 232 -18.40 -8.33 6.71
CA TYR A 232 -17.16 -8.02 7.40
C TYR A 232 -16.28 -9.26 7.46
N LEU A 233 -15.08 -9.13 6.88
CA LEU A 233 -14.06 -10.16 6.96
C LEU A 233 -12.97 -9.72 7.94
N SER A 234 -12.65 -10.59 8.88
CA SER A 234 -11.46 -10.43 9.69
C SER A 234 -10.20 -10.62 8.84
N HIS A 235 -9.04 -10.27 9.36
CA HIS A 235 -7.77 -10.49 8.69
C HIS A 235 -7.65 -11.92 8.12
N GLY A 236 -7.35 -12.01 6.83
CA GLY A 236 -7.09 -13.28 6.16
C GLY A 236 -8.33 -14.17 6.02
N SER A 237 -9.47 -13.61 5.65
CA SER A 237 -10.69 -14.37 5.39
C SER A 237 -10.89 -14.66 3.91
N VAL A 238 -11.41 -15.84 3.62
CA VAL A 238 -11.74 -16.27 2.25
C VAL A 238 -13.17 -15.90 1.92
N PHE A 239 -13.36 -15.26 0.78
CA PHE A 239 -14.65 -15.00 0.18
C PHE A 239 -14.87 -15.90 -1.03
N ASN A 240 -15.99 -16.60 -1.03
CA ASN A 240 -16.38 -17.48 -2.12
C ASN A 240 -17.26 -16.72 -3.12
N ILE A 241 -16.83 -16.66 -4.36
CA ILE A 241 -17.59 -16.07 -5.45
C ILE A 241 -18.19 -17.20 -6.27
N ALA A 242 -19.49 -17.33 -6.18
CA ALA A 242 -20.23 -18.30 -6.98
C ALA A 242 -20.45 -17.74 -8.38
N GLY A 243 -20.03 -18.49 -9.38
CA GLY A 243 -20.35 -18.27 -10.79
C GLY A 243 -21.29 -19.36 -11.31
N SER A 244 -21.80 -19.17 -12.51
CA SER A 244 -22.73 -20.15 -13.16
C SER A 244 -22.10 -21.52 -13.40
N LEU A 245 -20.78 -21.64 -13.46
CA LEU A 245 -20.04 -22.88 -13.73
C LEU A 245 -19.00 -23.27 -12.66
N GLY A 246 -19.06 -22.69 -11.50
CA GLY A 246 -18.13 -23.02 -10.43
C GLY A 246 -18.03 -21.96 -9.36
N THR A 247 -17.22 -22.24 -8.37
CA THR A 247 -16.90 -21.32 -7.30
C THR A 247 -15.44 -20.92 -7.41
N TYR A 248 -15.16 -19.65 -7.12
CA TYR A 248 -13.81 -19.10 -7.08
C TYR A 248 -13.55 -18.51 -5.70
N ASN A 249 -12.51 -19.03 -5.03
CA ASN A 249 -12.21 -18.65 -3.66
C ASN A 249 -11.08 -17.62 -3.62
N VAL A 250 -11.40 -16.41 -3.19
CA VAL A 250 -10.41 -15.34 -3.02
C VAL A 250 -10.15 -15.12 -1.55
N LEU A 251 -8.89 -15.23 -1.15
CA LEU A 251 -8.44 -14.79 0.16
C LEU A 251 -8.17 -13.29 0.10
N PHE A 252 -9.03 -12.50 0.74
CA PHE A 252 -8.76 -11.09 0.99
C PHE A 252 -8.02 -10.91 2.30
N THR A 253 -6.92 -10.20 2.27
CA THR A 253 -6.13 -9.88 3.46
C THR A 253 -5.50 -8.51 3.31
N HIS A 254 -5.51 -7.71 4.38
CA HIS A 254 -4.80 -6.44 4.35
C HIS A 254 -3.28 -6.63 4.39
N GLY A 255 -2.82 -7.75 4.96
CA GLY A 255 -1.40 -8.06 5.08
C GLY A 255 -0.73 -7.37 6.28
N HIS A 256 0.51 -7.73 6.48
CA HIS A 256 1.40 -7.16 7.48
C HIS A 256 2.83 -7.14 6.95
N GLY A 257 3.61 -6.20 7.43
CA GLY A 257 5.03 -6.13 7.14
C GLY A 257 5.38 -5.26 5.95
N TRP A 258 6.59 -4.74 6.01
CA TRP A 258 7.11 -3.69 5.14
C TRP A 258 8.17 -4.20 4.19
N SER A 259 8.14 -3.70 2.95
CA SER A 259 9.26 -3.76 2.04
C SER A 259 9.39 -2.42 1.31
N ASP A 260 10.56 -1.82 1.33
CA ASP A 260 10.84 -0.58 0.60
C ASP A 260 11.12 -0.83 -0.88
N VAL A 261 11.38 -2.07 -1.27
CA VAL A 261 11.90 -2.44 -2.60
C VAL A 261 10.92 -3.32 -3.39
N PHE A 262 10.14 -4.15 -2.69
CA PHE A 262 9.24 -5.10 -3.32
C PHE A 262 7.77 -4.86 -2.91
N PRO A 263 6.81 -5.16 -3.79
CA PRO A 263 5.38 -5.07 -3.47
C PRO A 263 4.98 -5.94 -2.28
N VAL A 264 5.76 -6.95 -1.99
CA VAL A 264 5.46 -7.96 -0.96
C VAL A 264 6.67 -8.18 -0.06
N SER A 265 6.48 -8.02 1.25
CA SER A 265 7.54 -8.34 2.21
C SER A 265 7.61 -9.86 2.46
N THR A 266 8.79 -10.34 2.87
CA THR A 266 8.95 -11.74 3.29
C THR A 266 8.01 -12.10 4.45
N GLN A 267 7.72 -11.15 5.35
CA GLN A 267 6.79 -11.35 6.45
C GLN A 267 5.36 -11.53 5.93
N MET A 268 4.91 -10.68 5.00
CA MET A 268 3.61 -10.80 4.36
C MET A 268 3.42 -12.16 3.69
N ILE A 269 4.42 -12.63 2.93
CA ILE A 269 4.38 -13.97 2.31
C ILE A 269 4.22 -15.06 3.36
N ARG A 270 5.00 -15.02 4.45
CA ARG A 270 4.90 -16.02 5.52
C ARG A 270 3.52 -16.05 6.18
N ASP A 271 2.93 -14.89 6.42
CA ASP A 271 1.61 -14.80 7.05
C ASP A 271 0.52 -15.30 6.10
N ILE A 272 0.58 -14.95 4.84
CA ILE A 272 -0.31 -15.50 3.80
C ILE A 272 -0.19 -17.03 3.73
N LEU A 273 1.02 -17.57 3.67
CA LEU A 273 1.22 -19.03 3.62
C LEU A 273 0.68 -19.75 4.85
N LYS A 274 0.78 -19.16 6.05
CA LYS A 274 0.16 -19.73 7.27
C LYS A 274 -1.37 -19.78 7.14
N VAL A 275 -1.97 -18.69 6.65
CA VAL A 275 -3.42 -18.62 6.43
C VAL A 275 -3.85 -19.64 5.39
N LEU A 276 -3.17 -19.72 4.25
CA LEU A 276 -3.43 -20.70 3.20
C LEU A 276 -3.35 -22.13 3.71
N ASN A 277 -2.32 -22.48 4.46
CA ASN A 277 -2.17 -23.81 5.06
C ASN A 277 -3.30 -24.12 6.05
N THR A 278 -3.77 -23.12 6.79
CA THR A 278 -4.92 -23.29 7.70
C THR A 278 -6.19 -23.61 6.92
N TYR A 279 -6.44 -22.94 5.80
CA TYR A 279 -7.61 -23.22 4.97
C TYR A 279 -7.51 -24.56 4.25
N ARG A 280 -6.33 -24.89 3.69
CA ARG A 280 -6.07 -26.19 3.06
C ARG A 280 -6.26 -27.36 4.04
N SER A 281 -5.80 -27.22 5.29
CA SER A 281 -6.02 -28.23 6.32
C SER A 281 -7.49 -28.46 6.67
N LYS A 282 -8.37 -27.49 6.36
CA LYS A 282 -9.83 -27.57 6.50
C LYS A 282 -10.53 -28.03 5.21
N GLY A 283 -9.76 -28.40 4.18
CA GLY A 283 -10.31 -28.83 2.88
C GLY A 283 -10.80 -27.67 1.99
N LEU A 284 -10.50 -26.42 2.32
CA LEU A 284 -10.84 -25.26 1.49
C LEU A 284 -9.69 -24.91 0.57
N GLN A 285 -9.91 -25.00 -0.72
CA GLN A 285 -8.98 -24.51 -1.73
C GLN A 285 -9.11 -22.98 -1.85
N VAL A 286 -7.97 -22.30 -1.96
CA VAL A 286 -7.91 -20.86 -2.29
C VAL A 286 -7.29 -20.74 -3.66
N ASP A 287 -7.97 -20.07 -4.56
CA ASP A 287 -7.56 -19.94 -5.97
C ASP A 287 -6.75 -18.66 -6.19
N ARG A 288 -7.00 -17.63 -5.37
CA ARG A 288 -6.32 -16.33 -5.46
C ARG A 288 -6.19 -15.67 -4.10
N VAL A 289 -5.11 -14.90 -3.95
CA VAL A 289 -4.90 -14.02 -2.79
C VAL A 289 -4.86 -12.58 -3.27
N CYS A 290 -5.64 -11.72 -2.64
CA CYS A 290 -5.58 -10.27 -2.81
C CYS A 290 -5.14 -9.63 -1.50
N SER A 291 -3.98 -8.99 -1.52
CA SER A 291 -3.41 -8.30 -0.36
C SER A 291 -3.33 -6.79 -0.59
N SER A 292 -3.07 -6.05 0.48
CA SER A 292 -2.88 -4.59 0.47
C SER A 292 -1.75 -4.19 1.43
N HIS A 293 -1.83 -3.05 2.11
CA HIS A 293 -0.84 -2.56 3.08
C HIS A 293 0.51 -2.13 2.47
N SER A 294 0.96 -2.77 1.40
CA SER A 294 2.23 -2.41 0.75
C SER A 294 2.13 -1.14 -0.09
N HIS A 295 0.92 -0.67 -0.41
CA HIS A 295 0.62 0.44 -1.34
C HIS A 295 1.21 0.25 -2.75
N TRP A 296 1.55 -0.99 -3.14
CA TRP A 296 2.04 -1.33 -4.46
C TRP A 296 0.98 -2.10 -5.23
N ILE A 297 0.67 -1.67 -6.44
CA ILE A 297 -0.15 -2.46 -7.34
C ILE A 297 0.71 -3.45 -8.11
N SER A 298 0.44 -4.73 -7.93
CA SER A 298 1.16 -5.80 -8.66
C SER A 298 0.31 -7.05 -8.77
N SER A 299 0.67 -7.92 -9.70
CA SER A 299 0.07 -9.24 -9.90
C SER A 299 1.16 -10.27 -10.19
N GLY A 300 0.97 -11.49 -9.73
CA GLY A 300 1.93 -12.57 -9.91
C GLY A 300 1.45 -13.88 -9.32
N PHE A 301 2.39 -14.75 -9.00
CA PHE A 301 2.15 -16.02 -8.33
C PHE A 301 2.89 -16.04 -6.99
N ILE A 302 2.27 -16.60 -5.97
CA ILE A 302 2.89 -16.73 -4.65
C ILE A 302 3.40 -18.15 -4.39
N TYR A 303 2.73 -19.15 -4.95
CA TYR A 303 3.05 -20.56 -4.78
C TYR A 303 2.32 -21.38 -5.84
N GLU A 304 3.05 -22.21 -6.60
CA GLU A 304 2.55 -23.12 -7.64
C GLU A 304 1.40 -22.56 -8.49
N ASP A 305 0.16 -22.73 -8.04
CA ASP A 305 -1.06 -22.39 -8.78
C ASP A 305 -1.85 -21.21 -8.20
N ILE A 306 -1.34 -20.57 -7.12
CA ILE A 306 -2.07 -19.49 -6.46
C ILE A 306 -1.67 -18.14 -7.02
N TYR A 307 -2.62 -17.48 -7.67
CA TYR A 307 -2.47 -16.09 -8.11
C TYR A 307 -2.41 -15.17 -6.88
N PHE A 308 -1.55 -14.17 -7.00
CA PHE A 308 -1.34 -13.18 -5.96
C PHE A 308 -1.39 -11.79 -6.55
N ASP A 309 -2.23 -10.94 -5.96
CA ASP A 309 -2.34 -9.55 -6.31
C ASP A 309 -2.16 -8.66 -5.09
N THR A 310 -1.57 -7.47 -5.30
CA THR A 310 -1.56 -6.39 -4.32
C THR A 310 -2.20 -5.15 -4.89
N THR A 311 -3.04 -4.49 -4.09
CA THR A 311 -3.64 -3.20 -4.43
C THR A 311 -2.67 -2.06 -4.17
N GLY A 312 -2.73 -1.01 -4.99
CA GLY A 312 -2.06 0.26 -4.70
C GLY A 312 -2.81 1.05 -3.62
N GLY A 313 -2.09 1.91 -2.90
CA GLY A 313 -2.70 2.82 -1.92
C GLY A 313 -2.92 4.22 -2.48
N PHE A 314 -3.67 5.05 -1.74
CA PHE A 314 -3.97 6.44 -2.08
C PHE A 314 -3.36 7.42 -1.07
N GLN A 315 -2.12 7.13 -0.66
CA GLN A 315 -1.36 7.94 0.27
C GLN A 315 0.02 8.26 -0.31
N LYS A 316 0.47 9.52 -0.18
CA LYS A 316 1.82 9.93 -0.53
C LYS A 316 2.82 9.38 0.49
N TRP A 317 3.84 8.72 0.00
CA TRP A 317 4.92 8.19 0.83
C TRP A 317 6.10 9.15 0.87
N GLU A 318 6.47 9.60 2.07
CA GLU A 318 7.59 10.51 2.29
C GLU A 318 8.91 9.78 2.51
N TYR A 319 8.86 8.49 2.83
CA TYR A 319 10.02 7.75 3.33
C TYR A 319 10.66 6.81 2.31
N THR A 320 10.14 6.73 1.09
CA THR A 320 10.69 5.85 0.05
C THR A 320 11.32 6.64 -1.08
N LEU A 321 12.41 6.12 -1.64
CA LEU A 321 13.10 6.70 -2.80
C LEU A 321 12.25 6.66 -4.07
N SER A 322 11.25 5.80 -4.12
CA SER A 322 10.30 5.67 -5.25
C SER A 322 8.88 5.89 -4.78
N GLN A 323 8.15 6.74 -5.50
CA GLN A 323 6.71 6.88 -5.31
C GLN A 323 6.03 5.58 -5.72
N ARG A 324 5.29 4.96 -4.80
CA ARG A 324 4.55 3.73 -5.07
C ARG A 324 3.35 4.05 -5.96
N PRO A 325 3.13 3.28 -7.05
CA PRO A 325 2.00 3.53 -7.92
C PRO A 325 0.68 3.27 -7.21
N SER A 326 -0.21 4.25 -7.25
CA SER A 326 -1.57 4.14 -6.72
C SER A 326 -2.45 3.31 -7.67
N GLY A 327 -3.58 2.82 -7.17
CA GLY A 327 -4.56 2.14 -7.99
C GLY A 327 -5.38 1.09 -7.25
N ALA A 328 -6.25 0.46 -7.99
CA ALA A 328 -7.18 -0.56 -7.56
C ALA A 328 -7.05 -1.81 -8.43
N ILE A 329 -7.71 -2.89 -8.03
CA ILE A 329 -7.83 -4.09 -8.86
C ILE A 329 -9.31 -4.34 -9.13
N VAL A 330 -9.64 -4.61 -10.37
CA VAL A 330 -10.95 -5.12 -10.79
C VAL A 330 -10.78 -6.58 -11.17
N TYR A 331 -11.51 -7.46 -10.50
CA TYR A 331 -11.60 -8.86 -10.87
C TYR A 331 -12.83 -9.11 -11.72
N LEU A 332 -12.64 -9.82 -12.81
CA LEU A 332 -13.69 -10.37 -13.65
C LEU A 332 -13.74 -11.90 -13.47
N TYR A 333 -14.86 -12.40 -12.97
CA TYR A 333 -15.11 -13.82 -12.77
C TYR A 333 -16.07 -14.33 -13.83
N ASN A 334 -15.61 -15.31 -14.60
CA ASN A 334 -16.42 -15.95 -15.63
C ASN A 334 -16.01 -17.43 -15.73
N ASN A 335 -16.99 -18.31 -15.76
CA ASN A 335 -16.78 -19.77 -15.97
C ASN A 335 -15.77 -20.45 -15.03
N GLY A 336 -15.72 -20.05 -13.77
CA GLY A 336 -14.75 -20.59 -12.81
C GLY A 336 -13.32 -20.04 -12.97
N GLU A 337 -13.13 -19.06 -13.85
CA GLU A 337 -11.88 -18.34 -14.02
C GLU A 337 -11.96 -16.92 -13.47
N CYS A 338 -10.82 -16.34 -13.15
CA CYS A 338 -10.71 -14.98 -12.66
C CYS A 338 -9.59 -14.23 -13.37
N VAL A 339 -9.93 -13.12 -13.99
CA VAL A 339 -8.97 -12.19 -14.59
C VAL A 339 -8.79 -11.00 -13.65
N SER A 340 -7.54 -10.66 -13.37
CA SER A 340 -7.14 -9.48 -12.60
C SER A 340 -6.83 -8.33 -13.55
N ILE A 341 -7.49 -7.20 -13.36
CA ILE A 341 -7.33 -5.98 -14.15
C ILE A 341 -6.83 -4.87 -13.23
N PRO A 342 -5.53 -4.58 -13.22
CA PRO A 342 -5.00 -3.44 -12.48
C PRO A 342 -5.51 -2.13 -13.07
N VAL A 343 -6.15 -1.30 -12.26
CA VAL A 343 -6.67 0.01 -12.66
C VAL A 343 -5.86 1.10 -11.97
N ARG A 344 -5.18 1.91 -12.75
CA ARG A 344 -4.35 3.02 -12.27
C ARG A 344 -5.03 4.35 -12.51
N PRO A 345 -4.68 5.40 -11.75
CA PRO A 345 -5.07 6.77 -12.04
C PRO A 345 -4.41 7.27 -13.33
N ASP A 346 -4.84 8.43 -13.80
CA ASP A 346 -4.08 9.17 -14.81
C ASP A 346 -2.68 9.50 -14.26
N PRO A 347 -1.60 9.13 -14.98
CA PRO A 347 -0.23 9.34 -14.51
C PRO A 347 0.12 10.83 -14.29
N ILE A 348 -0.49 11.74 -15.03
CA ILE A 348 -0.27 13.19 -14.89
C ILE A 348 -0.88 13.68 -13.59
N ILE A 349 -2.11 13.25 -13.27
CA ILE A 349 -2.80 13.58 -12.02
C ILE A 349 -2.01 13.03 -10.84
N GLU A 350 -1.65 11.74 -10.88
CA GLU A 350 -0.92 11.09 -9.81
C GLU A 350 0.43 11.76 -9.53
N THR A 351 1.22 12.04 -10.59
CA THR A 351 2.53 12.68 -10.45
C THR A 351 2.40 14.09 -9.89
N LYS A 352 1.44 14.88 -10.40
CA LYS A 352 1.20 16.24 -9.95
C LYS A 352 0.80 16.28 -8.47
N GLU A 353 -0.12 15.43 -8.05
CA GLU A 353 -0.60 15.42 -6.67
C GLU A 353 0.48 14.93 -5.70
N LYS A 354 1.24 13.89 -6.05
CA LYS A 354 2.36 13.39 -5.23
C LYS A 354 3.49 14.39 -5.06
N SER A 355 3.71 15.28 -6.03
CA SER A 355 4.71 16.36 -5.96
C SER A 355 4.19 17.63 -5.29
N ASP A 356 2.89 17.72 -4.98
CA ASP A 356 2.28 18.92 -4.43
C ASP A 356 2.76 19.18 -3.00
N VAL A 357 3.36 20.35 -2.78
CA VAL A 357 3.79 20.81 -1.45
C VAL A 357 2.63 21.38 -0.63
N GLY A 358 1.51 21.72 -1.28
CA GLY A 358 0.29 22.20 -0.67
C GLY A 358 -0.76 21.12 -0.40
N LEU A 359 -0.40 19.84 -0.54
CA LEU A 359 -1.33 18.71 -0.42
C LEU A 359 -2.07 18.68 0.92
N GLU A 360 -1.38 18.98 2.02
CA GLU A 360 -2.00 19.06 3.36
C GLU A 360 -3.13 20.07 3.40
N TYR A 361 -2.93 21.28 2.88
CA TYR A 361 -3.96 22.31 2.83
C TYR A 361 -5.13 21.89 1.92
N LYS A 362 -4.85 21.29 0.77
CA LYS A 362 -5.89 20.76 -0.12
C LYS A 362 -6.73 19.69 0.55
N ASN A 363 -6.09 18.80 1.30
CA ASN A 363 -6.78 17.76 2.07
C ASN A 363 -7.65 18.34 3.17
N LEU A 364 -7.18 19.38 3.85
CA LEU A 364 -8.00 20.07 4.85
C LEU A 364 -9.28 20.65 4.22
N VAL A 365 -9.17 21.28 3.05
CA VAL A 365 -10.32 21.79 2.30
C VAL A 365 -11.23 20.67 1.81
N TYR A 366 -10.65 19.60 1.29
CA TYR A 366 -11.38 18.42 0.82
C TYR A 366 -12.20 17.78 1.95
N TYR A 367 -11.57 17.49 3.09
CA TYR A 367 -12.25 16.94 4.26
C TYR A 367 -13.31 17.89 4.83
N GLY A 368 -13.02 19.19 4.87
CA GLY A 368 -13.96 20.21 5.32
C GLY A 368 -15.26 20.22 4.51
N LYS A 369 -15.18 20.06 3.20
CA LYS A 369 -16.36 19.98 2.32
C LYS A 369 -17.24 18.77 2.66
N TYR A 370 -16.63 17.59 2.87
CA TYR A 370 -17.38 16.39 3.22
C TYR A 370 -18.03 16.49 4.60
N LEU A 371 -17.32 16.99 5.58
CA LEU A 371 -17.86 17.17 6.93
C LEU A 371 -18.99 18.20 6.99
N LEU A 372 -18.88 19.29 6.22
CA LEU A 372 -19.97 20.28 6.09
C LEU A 372 -21.21 19.69 5.41
N LYS A 373 -21.03 18.92 4.34
CA LYS A 373 -22.13 18.21 3.67
C LYS A 373 -22.87 17.29 4.65
N HIS A 374 -22.12 16.54 5.46
CA HIS A 374 -22.70 15.66 6.47
C HIS A 374 -23.50 16.41 7.54
N LEU A 375 -23.00 17.56 8.03
CA LEU A 375 -23.73 18.39 8.99
C LEU A 375 -25.04 18.91 8.41
N GLN A 376 -25.05 19.35 7.15
CA GLN A 376 -26.26 19.80 6.44
C GLN A 376 -27.28 18.66 6.27
N GLU A 377 -26.84 17.44 5.99
CA GLU A 377 -27.73 16.27 5.91
C GLU A 377 -28.39 15.97 7.27
N ILE A 378 -27.64 16.11 8.38
CA ILE A 378 -28.21 15.94 9.75
C ILE A 378 -29.22 17.03 10.07
N GLU A 379 -28.99 18.27 9.72
CA GLU A 379 -29.93 19.39 9.93
C GLU A 379 -31.23 19.15 9.19
N GLN A 380 -31.20 18.71 7.93
CA GLN A 380 -32.38 18.39 7.13
C GLN A 380 -33.22 17.22 7.67
N ILE A 381 -32.59 16.29 8.39
CA ILE A 381 -33.31 15.16 9.00
C ILE A 381 -34.05 15.58 10.29
N ASN A 382 -33.57 16.67 10.94
CA ASN A 382 -34.12 17.17 12.19
C ASN A 382 -35.21 18.26 11.98
N GLU A 383 -35.38 18.76 10.75
CA GLU A 383 -36.52 19.61 10.31
C GLU A 383 -37.68 18.73 9.78
#